data_0bd4fa56ebd7e509230e9c9cc3085d9d
#
_entry.id   0bd4fa56ebd7e509230e9c9cc3085d9d
#
_cell.length_a   1.000
_cell.length_b   1.000
_cell.length_c   1.000
_cell.angle_alpha   90.00
_cell.angle_beta   90.00
_cell.angle_gamma   90.00
#
_symmetry.space_group_name_H-M   'P 1'
#
loop_
_entity.id
_entity.type
_entity.pdbx_description
1 polymer ?
#
loop_
_entity_poly.entity_id
_entity_poly.type
_entity_poly.pdbx_seq_one_letter_code
_entity_poly.pdbx_strand_id
1 'polypeptide(L)'
;MKRKKFLALAPAGVMTAVTLTACAPLDALYDWFFGGGGSASHGSEKGRVTESEELEKQLEKYFGLSETTASDRAKQTLEAVAKGFDATWLDNNKLNDKAKDALIPITQDKVQAKQALWVDVMELTSPDGTADITLDNRPIYSDRYVDPGPDSGDPYHWVYLVDPSNLRRELDYYKKNDAELYAGTFQKDGKNYAAMVTIMNGWW
;
A
#
# COMPACT_ATOMS: atom_id res chain seq x y z
N MET A 1 -4.85 36.78 -10.70
CA MET A 1 -6.21 36.31 -11.07
C MET A 1 -6.72 35.42 -9.90
N LYS A 2 -7.82 35.82 -9.28
CA LYS A 2 -8.36 35.14 -8.07
C LYS A 2 -9.20 33.94 -8.50
N ARG A 3 -8.83 32.74 -8.09
CA ARG A 3 -9.62 31.52 -8.30
C ARG A 3 -10.70 31.42 -7.22
N LYS A 4 -11.94 31.35 -7.63
CA LYS A 4 -13.13 31.23 -6.79
C LYS A 4 -13.24 29.80 -6.27
N LYS A 5 -13.28 29.65 -4.95
CA LYS A 5 -13.60 28.39 -4.28
C LYS A 5 -15.11 28.16 -4.34
N PHE A 6 -15.55 27.07 -4.92
CA PHE A 6 -16.93 26.61 -4.80
C PHE A 6 -17.06 25.79 -3.51
N LEU A 7 -17.84 26.34 -2.57
CA LEU A 7 -18.34 25.58 -1.42
C LEU A 7 -19.53 24.73 -1.91
N ALA A 8 -19.41 23.43 -1.86
CA ALA A 8 -20.54 22.53 -1.97
C ALA A 8 -21.13 22.30 -0.57
N LEU A 9 -22.37 22.72 -0.36
CA LEU A 9 -23.15 22.42 0.83
C LEU A 9 -23.51 20.92 0.81
N ALA A 10 -23.12 20.19 1.84
CA ALA A 10 -23.63 18.85 2.12
C ALA A 10 -24.99 18.92 2.83
N PRO A 11 -26.00 18.17 2.41
CA PRO A 11 -27.23 18.04 3.17
C PRO A 11 -27.05 17.15 4.38
N ALA A 12 -27.50 17.64 5.54
CA ALA A 12 -27.58 16.89 6.78
C ALA A 12 -28.53 15.68 6.61
N GLY A 13 -27.98 14.47 6.56
CA GLY A 13 -28.72 13.22 6.56
C GLY A 13 -28.91 12.69 7.98
N VAL A 14 -30.16 12.46 8.34
CA VAL A 14 -30.68 11.93 9.58
C VAL A 14 -30.03 10.59 9.92
N MET A 15 -29.38 10.50 11.09
CA MET A 15 -28.95 9.23 11.67
C MET A 15 -30.18 8.48 12.21
N THR A 16 -30.63 7.49 11.48
CA THR A 16 -31.50 6.45 12.01
C THR A 16 -30.63 5.34 12.59
N ALA A 17 -30.61 5.25 13.91
CA ALA A 17 -30.03 4.11 14.62
C ALA A 17 -30.87 2.87 14.30
N VAL A 18 -30.37 1.99 13.45
CA VAL A 18 -30.94 0.66 13.23
C VAL A 18 -30.21 -0.30 14.15
N THR A 19 -30.86 -0.71 15.22
CA THR A 19 -30.46 -1.86 16.04
C THR A 19 -30.66 -3.12 15.20
N LEU A 20 -29.64 -3.65 14.58
CA LEU A 20 -29.66 -4.94 13.90
C LEU A 20 -29.33 -6.06 14.91
N THR A 21 -30.38 -6.60 15.54
CA THR A 21 -30.36 -7.98 16.02
C THR A 21 -30.75 -8.87 14.87
N ALA A 22 -29.85 -9.67 14.36
CA ALA A 22 -30.02 -11.01 13.81
C ALA A 22 -28.96 -11.32 12.75
N CYS A 23 -28.43 -12.51 12.83
CA CYS A 23 -27.55 -13.20 11.93
C CYS A 23 -27.83 -12.92 10.43
N ALA A 24 -27.22 -11.90 9.88
CA ALA A 24 -27.07 -11.78 8.43
C ALA A 24 -25.78 -12.50 8.04
N PRO A 25 -25.74 -13.25 6.93
CA PRO A 25 -24.51 -13.85 6.45
C PRO A 25 -23.47 -12.76 6.17
N LEU A 26 -22.25 -13.00 6.61
CA LEU A 26 -21.09 -12.08 6.53
C LEU A 26 -20.84 -11.53 5.14
N ASP A 27 -21.23 -12.23 4.08
CA ASP A 27 -21.13 -11.81 2.69
C ASP A 27 -21.94 -10.53 2.38
N ALA A 28 -23.08 -10.31 3.04
CA ALA A 28 -23.92 -9.13 2.80
C ALA A 28 -23.37 -7.85 3.44
N LEU A 29 -22.59 -7.97 4.50
CA LEU A 29 -21.90 -6.84 5.15
C LEU A 29 -20.67 -6.41 4.34
N TYR A 30 -20.01 -7.36 3.72
CA TYR A 30 -18.88 -7.11 2.85
C TYR A 30 -19.27 -6.28 1.61
N ASP A 31 -20.38 -6.66 0.95
CA ASP A 31 -20.94 -5.94 -0.20
C ASP A 31 -21.40 -4.52 0.16
N TRP A 32 -21.81 -4.26 1.41
CA TRP A 32 -22.26 -2.94 1.83
C TRP A 32 -21.10 -1.98 2.16
N PHE A 33 -20.01 -2.48 2.72
CA PHE A 33 -18.83 -1.65 3.07
C PHE A 33 -17.88 -1.44 1.90
N PHE A 34 -17.78 -2.39 0.98
CA PHE A 34 -16.85 -2.36 -0.15
C PHE A 34 -17.53 -2.30 -1.52
N GLY A 35 -18.85 -2.38 -1.57
CA GLY A 35 -19.67 -2.42 -2.79
C GLY A 35 -20.28 -1.09 -3.17
N GLY A 36 -19.53 -0.02 -3.23
CA GLY A 36 -19.98 1.27 -3.76
C GLY A 36 -20.17 1.25 -5.27
N GLY A 37 -21.31 0.71 -5.75
CA GLY A 37 -21.88 1.01 -7.07
C GLY A 37 -21.30 0.28 -8.27
N GLY A 38 -21.89 -0.86 -8.65
CA GLY A 38 -21.72 -1.45 -9.97
C GLY A 38 -22.01 -2.95 -9.97
N SER A 39 -22.98 -3.38 -10.76
CA SER A 39 -23.42 -4.76 -10.94
C SER A 39 -22.29 -5.78 -10.97
N ALA A 40 -22.30 -6.69 -10.00
CA ALA A 40 -21.33 -7.77 -9.89
C ALA A 40 -21.57 -8.82 -10.98
N SER A 41 -20.67 -8.91 -11.92
CA SER A 41 -20.43 -10.14 -12.66
C SER A 41 -19.40 -10.94 -11.86
N HIS A 42 -19.78 -12.13 -11.39
CA HIS A 42 -18.93 -13.10 -10.72
C HIS A 42 -17.86 -13.64 -11.68
N GLY A 43 -16.77 -12.88 -11.78
CA GLY A 43 -15.51 -13.34 -12.32
C GLY A 43 -14.43 -12.91 -11.34
N SER A 44 -13.87 -13.84 -10.59
CA SER A 44 -12.73 -13.59 -9.71
C SER A 44 -11.54 -13.12 -10.57
N GLU A 45 -11.44 -11.82 -10.81
CA GLU A 45 -10.27 -11.20 -11.44
C GLU A 45 -9.11 -11.26 -10.44
N LYS A 46 -8.29 -12.31 -10.60
CA LYS A 46 -7.07 -12.50 -9.80
C LYS A 46 -6.19 -11.26 -9.91
N GLY A 47 -5.96 -10.58 -8.78
CA GLY A 47 -5.01 -9.50 -8.67
C GLY A 47 -5.58 -8.08 -8.82
N ARG A 48 -6.90 -7.91 -8.81
CA ARG A 48 -7.50 -6.57 -8.76
C ARG A 48 -7.33 -5.98 -7.38
N VAL A 49 -6.69 -4.81 -7.31
CA VAL A 49 -6.53 -4.05 -6.07
C VAL A 49 -7.68 -3.07 -5.91
N THR A 50 -8.28 -3.04 -4.73
CA THR A 50 -9.24 -2.04 -4.32
C THR A 50 -8.50 -1.02 -3.45
N GLU A 51 -8.45 0.23 -3.88
CA GLU A 51 -7.81 1.35 -3.17
C GLU A 51 -8.43 1.54 -1.78
N SER A 52 -7.61 1.87 -0.80
CA SER A 52 -8.02 2.10 0.57
C SER A 52 -7.42 3.39 1.13
N GLU A 53 -8.21 4.45 1.15
CA GLU A 53 -7.81 5.74 1.75
C GLU A 53 -7.45 5.61 3.25
N GLU A 54 -8.06 4.66 3.95
CA GLU A 54 -7.76 4.44 5.35
C GLU A 54 -6.35 3.87 5.53
N LEU A 55 -5.96 2.91 4.68
CA LEU A 55 -4.59 2.39 4.66
C LEU A 55 -3.59 3.49 4.31
N GLU A 56 -3.90 4.32 3.33
CA GLU A 56 -3.03 5.44 2.93
C GLU A 56 -2.79 6.40 4.09
N LYS A 57 -3.85 6.81 4.81
CA LYS A 57 -3.72 7.68 6.00
C LYS A 57 -2.89 7.05 7.12
N GLN A 58 -3.03 5.74 7.35
CA GLN A 58 -2.21 5.03 8.34
C GLN A 58 -0.73 5.03 7.93
N LEU A 59 -0.45 4.82 6.65
CA LEU A 59 0.90 4.84 6.11
C LEU A 59 1.52 6.24 6.13
N GLU A 60 0.77 7.27 5.75
CA GLU A 60 1.21 8.67 5.88
C GLU A 60 1.65 8.98 7.30
N LYS A 61 0.85 8.59 8.28
CA LYS A 61 1.19 8.75 9.69
C LYS A 61 2.42 7.93 10.08
N TYR A 62 2.51 6.67 9.64
CA TYR A 62 3.61 5.79 9.98
C TYR A 62 4.94 6.28 9.43
N PHE A 63 4.98 6.66 8.15
CA PHE A 63 6.16 7.21 7.49
C PHE A 63 6.42 8.67 7.84
N GLY A 64 5.49 9.35 8.51
CA GLY A 64 5.57 10.78 8.81
C GLY A 64 5.53 11.64 7.55
N LEU A 65 4.75 11.23 6.54
CA LEU A 65 4.60 11.97 5.30
C LEU A 65 3.74 13.21 5.53
N SER A 66 4.13 14.32 4.94
CA SER A 66 3.39 15.59 5.06
C SER A 66 2.56 15.90 3.82
N GLU A 67 3.00 15.43 2.67
CA GLU A 67 2.29 15.53 1.39
C GLU A 67 2.53 14.25 0.60
N THR A 68 1.45 13.64 0.13
CA THR A 68 1.51 12.46 -0.73
C THR A 68 0.83 12.76 -2.06
N THR A 69 1.31 12.12 -3.09
CA THR A 69 0.72 12.19 -4.42
C THR A 69 0.25 10.80 -4.82
N ALA A 70 -1.02 10.69 -5.20
CA ALA A 70 -1.50 9.49 -5.86
C ALA A 70 -0.73 9.32 -7.18
N SER A 71 -0.02 8.22 -7.31
CA SER A 71 0.89 7.98 -8.42
C SER A 71 0.46 6.75 -9.21
N ASP A 72 0.28 6.92 -10.52
CA ASP A 72 0.04 5.79 -11.43
C ASP A 72 1.17 4.76 -11.36
N ARG A 73 2.40 5.18 -11.08
CA ARG A 73 3.55 4.29 -10.90
C ARG A 73 3.41 3.44 -9.65
N ALA A 74 3.07 4.04 -8.51
CA ALA A 74 2.84 3.31 -7.26
C ALA A 74 1.65 2.35 -7.41
N LYS A 75 0.56 2.79 -8.04
CA LYS A 75 -0.61 1.97 -8.34
C LYS A 75 -0.26 0.77 -9.22
N GLN A 76 0.37 0.98 -10.36
CA GLN A 76 0.76 -0.10 -11.27
C GLN A 76 1.73 -1.09 -10.61
N THR A 77 2.61 -0.60 -9.73
CA THR A 77 3.50 -1.45 -8.95
C THR A 77 2.70 -2.33 -8.01
N LEU A 78 1.74 -1.75 -7.26
CA LEU A 78 0.89 -2.51 -6.34
C LEU A 78 0.04 -3.55 -7.07
N GLU A 79 -0.54 -3.21 -8.22
CA GLU A 79 -1.29 -4.14 -9.06
C GLU A 79 -0.41 -5.30 -9.54
N ALA A 80 0.85 -5.03 -9.90
CA ALA A 80 1.81 -6.07 -10.28
C ALA A 80 2.20 -6.96 -9.09
N VAL A 81 2.37 -6.37 -7.90
CA VAL A 81 2.59 -7.10 -6.64
C VAL A 81 1.41 -8.03 -6.35
N ALA A 82 0.18 -7.52 -6.35
CA ALA A 82 -1.02 -8.31 -6.08
C ALA A 82 -1.21 -9.45 -7.10
N LYS A 83 -0.90 -9.19 -8.37
CA LYS A 83 -0.95 -10.20 -9.43
C LYS A 83 0.09 -11.31 -9.24
N GLY A 84 1.32 -10.94 -8.86
CA GLY A 84 2.42 -11.86 -8.63
C GLY A 84 2.41 -12.53 -7.26
N PHE A 85 1.59 -12.03 -6.34
CA PHE A 85 1.58 -12.46 -4.95
C PHE A 85 1.31 -13.98 -4.81
N ASP A 86 2.09 -14.60 -3.92
CA ASP A 86 1.92 -15.97 -3.49
C ASP A 86 1.94 -16.00 -1.95
N ALA A 87 1.06 -16.78 -1.33
CA ALA A 87 0.96 -16.86 0.14
C ALA A 87 2.27 -17.31 0.81
N THR A 88 3.15 -18.00 0.07
CA THR A 88 4.49 -18.40 0.56
C THR A 88 5.47 -17.23 0.72
N TRP A 89 5.09 -16.02 0.27
CA TRP A 89 5.86 -14.79 0.54
C TRP A 89 5.78 -14.35 1.99
N LEU A 90 4.79 -14.89 2.74
CA LEU A 90 4.55 -14.52 4.12
C LEU A 90 4.90 -15.65 5.08
N ASP A 91 5.76 -15.34 6.05
CA ASP A 91 6.01 -16.16 7.24
C ASP A 91 5.47 -15.41 8.46
N ASN A 92 4.53 -16.03 9.20
CA ASN A 92 3.86 -15.36 10.32
C ASN A 92 3.30 -13.97 9.94
N ASN A 93 2.68 -13.89 8.78
CA ASN A 93 2.14 -12.66 8.21
C ASN A 93 3.19 -11.55 7.97
N LYS A 94 4.45 -11.88 7.68
CA LYS A 94 5.56 -10.97 7.39
C LYS A 94 6.26 -11.39 6.12
N LEU A 95 6.71 -10.43 5.31
CA LEU A 95 7.50 -10.71 4.11
C LEU A 95 8.78 -11.49 4.46
N ASN A 96 9.10 -12.46 3.62
CA ASN A 96 10.29 -13.31 3.73
C ASN A 96 11.22 -13.19 2.51
N ASP A 97 12.30 -13.96 2.48
CA ASP A 97 13.28 -13.91 1.38
C ASP A 97 12.68 -14.31 0.02
N LYS A 98 11.66 -15.17 -0.01
CA LYS A 98 10.97 -15.50 -1.27
C LYS A 98 10.22 -14.30 -1.83
N ALA A 99 9.58 -13.51 -0.95
CA ALA A 99 8.96 -12.25 -1.34
C ALA A 99 9.98 -11.29 -1.91
N LYS A 100 11.13 -11.13 -1.23
CA LYS A 100 12.21 -10.26 -1.70
C LYS A 100 12.63 -10.63 -3.13
N ASP A 101 12.93 -11.89 -3.38
CA ASP A 101 13.39 -12.36 -4.69
C ASP A 101 12.31 -12.21 -5.78
N ALA A 102 11.04 -12.38 -5.43
CA ALA A 102 9.91 -12.23 -6.36
C ALA A 102 9.55 -10.77 -6.65
N LEU A 103 9.84 -9.85 -5.71
CA LEU A 103 9.56 -8.42 -5.86
C LEU A 103 10.61 -7.71 -6.75
N ILE A 104 11.84 -8.18 -6.80
CA ILE A 104 12.90 -7.56 -7.61
C ILE A 104 12.45 -7.30 -9.06
N PRO A 105 11.98 -8.29 -9.85
CA PRO A 105 11.57 -8.05 -11.22
C PRO A 105 10.34 -7.13 -11.37
N ILE A 106 9.61 -6.90 -10.29
CA ILE A 106 8.43 -6.02 -10.28
C ILE A 106 8.84 -4.57 -10.04
N THR A 107 9.87 -4.34 -9.21
CA THR A 107 10.23 -3.01 -8.70
C THR A 107 11.41 -2.37 -9.43
N GLN A 108 12.34 -3.15 -9.97
CA GLN A 108 13.61 -2.66 -10.53
C GLN A 108 13.46 -1.57 -11.59
N ASP A 109 12.37 -1.61 -12.38
CA ASP A 109 12.09 -0.61 -13.42
C ASP A 109 11.25 0.57 -12.90
N LYS A 110 10.86 0.53 -11.63
CA LYS A 110 9.99 1.53 -10.99
C LYS A 110 10.74 2.52 -10.12
N VAL A 111 11.99 2.21 -9.80
CA VAL A 111 12.85 3.06 -8.97
C VAL A 111 13.81 3.84 -9.87
N GLN A 112 13.89 5.15 -9.70
CA GLN A 112 14.82 6.03 -10.40
C GLN A 112 16.02 6.37 -9.52
N ALA A 113 17.07 6.94 -10.13
CA ALA A 113 18.24 7.40 -9.38
C ALA A 113 17.84 8.28 -8.19
N LYS A 114 18.46 8.02 -7.04
CA LYS A 114 18.17 8.71 -5.77
C LYS A 114 16.77 8.48 -5.22
N GLN A 115 16.12 7.39 -5.61
CA GLN A 115 14.84 6.99 -5.05
C GLN A 115 14.96 5.69 -4.26
N ALA A 116 14.02 5.49 -3.35
CA ALA A 116 13.71 4.18 -2.79
C ALA A 116 12.23 3.90 -2.95
N LEU A 117 11.92 2.63 -3.14
CA LEU A 117 10.59 2.07 -3.20
C LEU A 117 10.44 1.05 -2.07
N TRP A 118 9.34 1.14 -1.33
CA TRP A 118 9.00 0.18 -0.28
C TRP A 118 7.70 -0.53 -0.62
N VAL A 119 7.67 -1.82 -0.33
CA VAL A 119 6.48 -2.68 -0.47
C VAL A 119 6.27 -3.45 0.82
N ASP A 120 5.04 -3.49 1.30
CA ASP A 120 4.59 -4.49 2.27
C ASP A 120 3.30 -5.14 1.80
N VAL A 121 3.11 -6.40 2.19
CA VAL A 121 1.89 -7.17 1.98
C VAL A 121 1.58 -7.91 3.28
N MET A 122 0.32 -7.88 3.70
CA MET A 122 -0.12 -8.56 4.91
C MET A 122 -1.47 -9.24 4.71
N GLU A 123 -1.66 -10.40 5.31
CA GLU A 123 -2.95 -11.05 5.38
C GLU A 123 -3.83 -10.32 6.41
N LEU A 124 -5.05 -9.97 6.02
CA LEU A 124 -6.04 -9.39 6.91
C LEU A 124 -6.74 -10.51 7.67
N THR A 125 -6.56 -10.53 8.99
CA THR A 125 -7.14 -11.57 9.85
C THR A 125 -8.56 -11.27 10.30
N SER A 126 -8.99 -10.02 10.16
CA SER A 126 -10.33 -9.58 10.49
C SER A 126 -11.20 -9.47 9.25
N PRO A 127 -12.42 -10.03 9.24
CA PRO A 127 -13.33 -9.94 8.11
C PRO A 127 -13.74 -8.51 7.77
N ASP A 128 -13.66 -7.60 8.71
CA ASP A 128 -14.05 -6.19 8.56
C ASP A 128 -12.90 -5.29 8.06
N GLY A 129 -11.73 -5.85 7.79
CA GLY A 129 -10.59 -5.10 7.26
C GLY A 129 -10.02 -4.04 8.21
N THR A 130 -10.56 -3.91 9.41
CA THR A 130 -10.13 -2.96 10.44
C THR A 130 -9.02 -3.52 11.32
N ALA A 131 -8.18 -4.41 10.79
CA ALA A 131 -6.98 -4.79 11.50
C ALA A 131 -6.16 -3.53 11.76
N ASP A 132 -5.85 -3.25 13.02
CA ASP A 132 -4.78 -2.32 13.38
C ASP A 132 -3.53 -2.76 12.64
N ILE A 133 -3.23 -2.09 11.54
CA ILE A 133 -2.06 -2.37 10.76
C ILE A 133 -0.88 -1.85 11.54
N THR A 134 -0.37 -2.69 12.43
CA THR A 134 0.85 -2.39 13.15
C THR A 134 2.05 -2.73 12.26
N LEU A 135 2.58 -1.72 11.60
CA LEU A 135 3.82 -1.83 10.83
C LEU A 135 5.07 -1.99 11.73
N ASP A 136 4.91 -1.77 13.04
CA ASP A 136 6.01 -1.65 14.00
C ASP A 136 6.93 -2.88 14.14
N ASN A 137 6.50 -4.06 13.72
CA ASN A 137 7.28 -5.29 13.85
C ASN A 137 7.37 -6.09 12.55
N ARG A 138 7.20 -5.43 11.41
CA ARG A 138 7.17 -6.08 10.11
C ARG A 138 8.36 -5.65 9.27
N PRO A 139 9.16 -6.59 8.71
CA PRO A 139 10.14 -6.24 7.71
C PRO A 139 9.42 -5.75 6.45
N ILE A 140 9.93 -4.68 5.87
CA ILE A 140 9.38 -4.05 4.67
C ILE A 140 10.38 -4.27 3.54
N TYR A 141 9.92 -4.68 2.36
CA TYR A 141 10.76 -4.75 1.18
C TYR A 141 11.22 -3.35 0.78
N SER A 142 12.50 -3.21 0.51
CA SER A 142 13.12 -1.96 0.04
C SER A 142 13.92 -2.22 -1.22
N ASP A 143 13.64 -1.46 -2.27
CA ASP A 143 14.45 -1.37 -3.47
C ASP A 143 14.96 0.07 -3.58
N ARG A 144 16.28 0.24 -3.52
CA ARG A 144 16.93 1.53 -3.55
C ARG A 144 17.83 1.62 -4.77
N TYR A 145 17.58 2.62 -5.61
CA TYR A 145 18.48 2.89 -6.72
C TYR A 145 19.61 3.81 -6.25
N VAL A 146 20.79 3.23 -6.16
CA VAL A 146 22.00 3.92 -5.75
C VAL A 146 22.79 4.33 -6.99
N ASP A 147 22.95 5.64 -7.15
CA ASP A 147 23.84 6.22 -8.15
C ASP A 147 25.12 6.67 -7.42
N PRO A 148 26.21 5.91 -7.50
CA PRO A 148 27.43 6.20 -6.75
C PRO A 148 28.18 7.44 -7.28
N GLY A 149 27.70 8.05 -8.36
CA GLY A 149 28.33 9.19 -9.00
C GLY A 149 29.37 8.81 -10.05
N PRO A 150 29.91 9.80 -10.79
CA PRO A 150 30.69 9.57 -11.99
C PRO A 150 32.03 8.83 -11.78
N ASP A 151 32.54 8.81 -10.55
CA ASP A 151 33.87 8.23 -10.25
C ASP A 151 33.80 6.85 -9.58
N SER A 152 32.63 6.31 -9.29
CA SER A 152 32.47 5.18 -8.37
C SER A 152 31.80 3.92 -8.96
N GLY A 153 31.59 3.88 -10.28
CA GLY A 153 31.07 2.70 -10.97
C GLY A 153 29.62 2.84 -11.45
N ASP A 154 29.08 1.73 -11.94
CA ASP A 154 27.72 1.71 -12.48
C ASP A 154 26.66 1.82 -11.38
N PRO A 155 25.53 2.47 -11.66
CA PRO A 155 24.39 2.50 -10.74
C PRO A 155 23.86 1.08 -10.49
N TYR A 156 23.40 0.83 -9.27
CA TYR A 156 22.90 -0.49 -8.87
C TYR A 156 21.69 -0.38 -7.95
N HIS A 157 20.90 -1.44 -7.93
CA HIS A 157 19.81 -1.61 -7.00
C HIS A 157 20.29 -2.30 -5.73
N TRP A 158 19.95 -1.69 -4.60
CA TRP A 158 20.21 -2.27 -3.29
C TRP A 158 18.90 -2.77 -2.69
N VAL A 159 18.67 -4.09 -2.81
CA VAL A 159 17.42 -4.74 -2.44
C VAL A 159 17.57 -5.54 -1.17
N TYR A 160 16.69 -5.30 -0.20
CA TYR A 160 16.70 -5.99 1.10
C TYR A 160 15.34 -5.91 1.80
N LEU A 161 15.16 -6.75 2.82
CA LEU A 161 14.07 -6.58 3.79
C LEU A 161 14.58 -5.69 4.93
N VAL A 162 14.00 -4.52 5.08
CA VAL A 162 14.39 -3.56 6.11
C VAL A 162 13.59 -3.81 7.39
N ASP A 163 14.30 -3.94 8.50
CA ASP A 163 13.67 -3.98 9.82
C ASP A 163 13.04 -2.62 10.16
N PRO A 164 11.86 -2.58 10.80
CA PRO A 164 11.17 -1.33 11.13
C PRO A 164 12.01 -0.33 11.93
N SER A 165 12.86 -0.80 12.82
CA SER A 165 13.77 0.06 13.58
C SER A 165 14.81 0.75 12.72
N ASN A 166 15.28 0.07 11.69
CA ASN A 166 16.18 0.62 10.69
C ASN A 166 15.44 1.52 9.71
N LEU A 167 14.21 1.13 9.30
CA LEU A 167 13.39 1.93 8.40
C LEU A 167 13.17 3.35 8.94
N ARG A 168 12.82 3.50 10.21
CA ARG A 168 12.63 4.83 10.83
C ARG A 168 13.86 5.72 10.68
N ARG A 169 15.05 5.15 10.86
CA ARG A 169 16.32 5.87 10.68
C ARG A 169 16.60 6.17 9.21
N GLU A 170 16.25 5.24 8.31
CA GLU A 170 16.42 5.42 6.88
C GLU A 170 15.51 6.50 6.32
N LEU A 171 14.27 6.62 6.82
CA LEU A 171 13.33 7.64 6.39
C LEU A 171 13.84 9.09 6.56
N ASP A 172 14.82 9.32 7.43
CA ASP A 172 15.44 10.64 7.59
C ASP A 172 16.30 11.06 6.39
N TYR A 173 16.67 10.10 5.52
CA TYR A 173 17.39 10.37 4.28
C TYR A 173 16.47 10.66 3.09
N TYR A 174 15.14 10.69 3.28
CA TYR A 174 14.16 10.87 2.21
C TYR A 174 13.27 12.09 2.43
N LYS A 175 12.79 12.63 1.30
CA LYS A 175 11.88 13.78 1.28
C LYS A 175 10.46 13.33 1.59
N LYS A 176 9.99 13.64 2.79
CA LYS A 176 8.66 13.24 3.29
C LYS A 176 7.51 14.09 2.73
N ASN A 177 7.83 15.17 2.03
CA ASN A 177 6.86 16.08 1.41
C ASN A 177 6.67 15.87 -0.10
N ASP A 178 7.23 14.82 -0.66
CA ASP A 178 7.17 14.48 -2.09
C ASP A 178 7.18 12.95 -2.24
N ALA A 179 6.28 12.29 -1.51
CA ALA A 179 6.15 10.85 -1.54
C ALA A 179 5.01 10.43 -2.47
N GLU A 180 5.28 9.42 -3.30
CA GLU A 180 4.24 8.71 -4.04
C GLU A 180 3.76 7.55 -3.19
N LEU A 181 2.45 7.47 -2.95
CA LEU A 181 1.85 6.44 -2.11
C LEU A 181 0.64 5.84 -2.82
N TYR A 182 0.52 4.54 -2.74
CA TYR A 182 -0.70 3.83 -3.09
C TYR A 182 -0.86 2.61 -2.18
N ALA A 183 -2.06 2.47 -1.60
CA ALA A 183 -2.39 1.34 -0.75
C ALA A 183 -3.78 0.81 -1.06
N GLY A 184 -3.97 -0.48 -0.84
CA GLY A 184 -5.24 -1.11 -1.12
C GLY A 184 -5.31 -2.54 -0.65
N THR A 185 -6.45 -3.16 -0.90
CA THR A 185 -6.72 -4.55 -0.56
C THR A 185 -6.94 -5.39 -1.82
N PHE A 186 -6.61 -6.67 -1.74
CA PHE A 186 -6.88 -7.63 -2.79
C PHE A 186 -7.19 -9.01 -2.22
N GLN A 187 -7.80 -9.86 -3.04
CA GLN A 187 -8.10 -11.25 -2.66
C GLN A 187 -7.21 -12.23 -3.40
N LYS A 188 -6.76 -13.24 -2.68
CA LYS A 188 -6.02 -14.38 -3.24
C LYS A 188 -6.39 -15.65 -2.48
N ASP A 189 -6.79 -16.68 -3.21
CA ASP A 189 -7.10 -18.00 -2.66
C ASP A 189 -8.10 -17.97 -1.48
N GLY A 190 -9.12 -17.09 -1.58
CA GLY A 190 -10.17 -16.94 -0.58
C GLY A 190 -9.78 -16.14 0.67
N LYS A 191 -8.60 -15.54 0.70
CA LYS A 191 -8.12 -14.69 1.77
C LYS A 191 -7.99 -13.24 1.31
N ASN A 192 -8.11 -12.30 2.25
CA ASN A 192 -7.93 -10.88 2.03
C ASN A 192 -6.54 -10.45 2.46
N TYR A 193 -5.94 -9.57 1.67
CA TYR A 193 -4.63 -8.99 1.93
C TYR A 193 -4.69 -7.49 1.78
N ALA A 194 -3.95 -6.79 2.62
CA ALA A 194 -3.60 -5.39 2.41
C ALA A 194 -2.22 -5.32 1.79
N ALA A 195 -2.02 -4.39 0.88
CA ALA A 195 -0.71 -4.11 0.32
C ALA A 195 -0.48 -2.61 0.16
N MET A 196 0.78 -2.22 0.19
CA MET A 196 1.20 -0.84 0.02
C MET A 196 2.44 -0.73 -0.85
N VAL A 197 2.54 0.38 -1.56
CA VAL A 197 3.75 0.83 -2.25
C VAL A 197 3.99 2.30 -1.90
N THR A 198 5.21 2.61 -1.48
CA THR A 198 5.65 3.99 -1.23
C THR A 198 6.95 4.24 -1.98
N ILE A 199 7.04 5.36 -2.69
CA ILE A 199 8.24 5.77 -3.42
C ILE A 199 8.64 7.16 -2.94
N MET A 200 9.89 7.33 -2.54
CA MET A 200 10.39 8.62 -2.05
C MET A 200 11.73 8.99 -2.70
N ASN A 201 11.93 10.29 -2.87
CA ASN A 201 13.19 10.86 -3.30
C ASN A 201 14.15 11.02 -2.12
N GLY A 202 15.43 10.65 -2.30
CA GLY A 202 16.48 10.87 -1.33
C GLY A 202 17.07 12.29 -1.38
N TRP A 203 17.73 12.67 -0.30
CA TRP A 203 18.45 13.96 -0.20
C TRP A 203 19.85 13.96 -0.82
N TRP A 204 20.43 12.79 -1.10
CA TRP A 204 21.77 12.63 -1.65
C TRP A 204 21.84 12.74 -3.18
#